data_52651ed0c256216d61d2d747825ebdd0
#
_entry.id   52651ed0c256216d61d2d747825ebdd0
#
_cell.length_a   1.000
_cell.length_b   1.000
_cell.length_c   1.000
_cell.angle_alpha   90.00
_cell.angle_beta   90.00
_cell.angle_gamma   90.00
#
_symmetry.space_group_name_H-M   'P 1'
#
loop_
_entity.id
_entity.type
_entity.pdbx_description
1 polymer ?
#
loop_
_entity_poly.entity_id
_entity_poly.type
_entity_poly.pdbx_seq_one_letter_code
_entity_poly.pdbx_strand_id
1 'polypeptide(L)'
;MEQILFKNLSFTYPLTGEKALDNVNLGIDGGEFIVLCGRSGCGKTTLLRHLKTALMPEGKRSGEVLIEGSSAADMSAAESAQTVGFVMQDPEMQIVTDKVWHELAFGLESLGAKKDKIRMRTAEMAAYFGMQGIFDKKITELSGGQKQLLNLAGVMTSCPKILLLDEPTSQLDPVAAENFISTVARISRELGVTVVMTEHRLEEVFALADRVVVMDGGRVVSDTPPRQLCNGGTDGFLSLAAPAPVRIFSSVAPAEELPLTVREAAQRLGKLIRDPKINQIENNAALPDKTALELKDVSFRYEKEQPNIINELSLKVPEGCVLSILGGNAAGKSTLLRLVAGILPVQGGKIKFGGKDRKKSGMTVGYMPQDPQTLFTANLLRKELAGERLEEAARLTRLTELLDRHPYDLSGGERQRAAMAKLLLADPDIYLLDEPTKGMDCEFKQCLAEIFDSLKTRGKTVITVSHDVEFCARSSDICAMLFDGGIAGVADTRSFFSGNYFYTTAANRLSRQVFKNCVTDADVIELCRENMSN
;
A
#
# COMPACT_ATOMS: atom_id res chain seq x y z
N MET A 1 9.84 25.34 18.57
CA MET A 1 9.95 24.75 19.92
C MET A 1 9.54 23.30 19.80
N GLU A 2 10.41 22.39 20.22
CA GLU A 2 10.15 20.95 20.09
C GLU A 2 8.85 20.55 20.80
N GLN A 3 7.88 20.08 20.04
CA GLN A 3 6.61 19.59 20.56
C GLN A 3 6.69 18.11 20.94
N ILE A 4 7.49 17.33 20.19
CA ILE A 4 7.77 15.93 20.47
C ILE A 4 9.29 15.76 20.55
N LEU A 5 9.75 15.04 21.57
CA LEU A 5 11.18 14.78 21.74
C LEU A 5 11.42 13.34 22.23
N PHE A 6 12.14 12.58 21.43
CA PHE A 6 12.69 11.27 21.83
C PHE A 6 14.15 11.46 22.25
N LYS A 7 14.50 11.01 23.46
CA LYS A 7 15.87 11.07 24.01
C LYS A 7 16.36 9.68 24.32
N ASN A 8 17.32 9.19 23.54
CA ASN A 8 17.99 7.90 23.71
C ASN A 8 16.98 6.74 23.89
N LEU A 9 15.85 6.79 23.20
CA LEU A 9 14.79 5.80 23.31
C LEU A 9 15.25 4.45 22.77
N SER A 10 15.28 3.43 23.63
CA SER A 10 15.48 2.04 23.23
C SER A 10 14.34 1.19 23.78
N PHE A 11 13.87 0.23 22.98
CA PHE A 11 12.78 -0.64 23.34
C PHE A 11 12.96 -2.06 22.81
N THR A 12 12.63 -3.07 23.64
CA THR A 12 12.68 -4.48 23.30
C THR A 12 11.39 -5.16 23.73
N TYR A 13 10.73 -5.85 22.81
CA TYR A 13 9.55 -6.67 23.13
C TYR A 13 9.92 -7.89 23.97
N PRO A 14 9.02 -8.37 24.88
CA PRO A 14 9.35 -9.44 25.85
C PRO A 14 9.81 -10.76 25.22
N LEU A 15 9.32 -11.09 24.03
CA LEU A 15 9.52 -12.40 23.41
C LEU A 15 10.59 -12.44 22.31
N THR A 16 11.06 -11.29 21.82
CA THR A 16 11.95 -11.25 20.64
C THR A 16 13.43 -11.21 21.00
N GLY A 17 13.80 -10.71 22.17
CA GLY A 17 15.19 -10.49 22.55
C GLY A 17 15.93 -9.41 21.76
N GLU A 18 15.42 -9.01 20.60
CA GLU A 18 15.98 -7.97 19.73
C GLU A 18 15.37 -6.61 20.03
N LYS A 19 16.16 -5.57 19.87
CA LYS A 19 15.72 -4.20 20.05
C LYS A 19 14.85 -3.77 18.84
N ALA A 20 13.59 -3.46 19.10
CA ALA A 20 12.71 -2.84 18.11
C ALA A 20 13.03 -1.35 17.90
N LEU A 21 13.54 -0.67 18.95
CA LEU A 21 14.12 0.67 18.88
C LEU A 21 15.47 0.67 19.58
N ASP A 22 16.48 1.31 18.99
CA ASP A 22 17.84 1.36 19.51
C ASP A 22 18.39 2.79 19.46
N ASN A 23 18.43 3.43 20.63
CA ASN A 23 18.99 4.77 20.83
C ASN A 23 18.41 5.84 19.89
N VAL A 24 17.08 5.87 19.74
CA VAL A 24 16.40 6.86 18.91
C VAL A 24 16.46 8.22 19.57
N ASN A 25 16.99 9.21 18.82
CA ASN A 25 16.99 10.62 19.17
C ASN A 25 16.31 11.38 18.03
N LEU A 26 15.17 12.03 18.31
CA LEU A 26 14.38 12.73 17.31
C LEU A 26 13.58 13.84 17.97
N GLY A 27 13.75 15.07 17.50
CA GLY A 27 12.93 16.23 17.87
C GLY A 27 12.00 16.62 16.72
N ILE A 28 10.75 16.95 17.03
CA ILE A 28 9.74 17.39 16.06
C ILE A 28 9.14 18.69 16.57
N ASP A 29 9.17 19.72 15.75
CA ASP A 29 8.60 21.02 16.07
C ASP A 29 7.08 21.05 15.85
N GLY A 30 6.42 21.99 16.53
CA GLY A 30 4.97 22.15 16.38
C GLY A 30 4.58 22.58 14.98
N GLY A 31 3.58 21.91 14.40
CA GLY A 31 3.05 22.17 13.06
C GLY A 31 3.82 21.51 11.91
N GLU A 32 4.90 20.76 12.19
CA GLU A 32 5.62 20.02 11.14
C GLU A 32 4.81 18.84 10.60
N PHE A 33 4.97 18.56 9.32
CA PHE A 33 4.50 17.34 8.66
C PHE A 33 5.70 16.40 8.43
N ILE A 34 5.81 15.37 9.27
CA ILE A 34 6.90 14.39 9.24
C ILE A 34 6.45 13.09 8.59
N VAL A 35 7.23 12.60 7.64
CA VAL A 35 7.05 11.27 7.06
C VAL A 35 8.14 10.33 7.59
N LEU A 36 7.72 9.28 8.30
CA LEU A 36 8.57 8.18 8.74
C LEU A 36 8.58 7.09 7.70
N CYS A 37 9.72 6.76 7.13
CA CYS A 37 9.86 5.66 6.17
C CYS A 37 10.99 4.70 6.56
N GLY A 38 11.01 3.53 5.93
CA GLY A 38 11.99 2.48 6.22
C GLY A 38 11.42 1.10 5.97
N ARG A 39 12.26 0.08 6.04
CA ARG A 39 11.90 -1.32 5.83
C ARG A 39 10.77 -1.78 6.75
N SER A 40 10.03 -2.81 6.34
CA SER A 40 9.09 -3.48 7.24
C SER A 40 9.82 -4.04 8.46
N GLY A 41 9.24 -3.84 9.65
CA GLY A 41 9.86 -4.27 10.91
C GLY A 41 10.96 -3.37 11.48
N CYS A 42 11.32 -2.24 10.84
CA CYS A 42 12.37 -1.34 11.35
C CYS A 42 11.98 -0.48 12.56
N GLY A 43 10.77 -0.63 13.11
CA GLY A 43 10.35 0.03 14.36
C GLY A 43 9.44 1.25 14.21
N LYS A 44 8.97 1.63 13.01
CA LYS A 44 8.10 2.81 12.76
C LYS A 44 6.84 2.83 13.63
N THR A 45 6.01 1.80 13.54
CA THR A 45 4.79 1.64 14.35
C THR A 45 5.10 1.63 15.84
N THR A 46 6.20 0.99 16.25
CA THR A 46 6.66 0.96 17.64
C THR A 46 7.00 2.37 18.12
N LEU A 47 7.68 3.18 17.30
CA LEU A 47 8.01 4.56 17.63
C LEU A 47 6.74 5.41 17.79
N LEU A 48 5.78 5.33 16.85
CA LEU A 48 4.50 6.05 16.95
C LEU A 48 3.72 5.68 18.22
N ARG A 49 3.66 4.39 18.57
CA ARG A 49 2.93 3.91 19.74
C ARG A 49 3.47 4.44 21.07
N HIS A 50 4.76 4.79 21.15
CA HIS A 50 5.35 5.42 22.34
C HIS A 50 4.85 6.84 22.59
N LEU A 51 4.21 7.48 21.60
CA LEU A 51 3.59 8.81 21.74
C LEU A 51 2.13 8.74 22.26
N LYS A 52 1.52 7.55 22.29
CA LYS A 52 0.13 7.39 22.72
C LYS A 52 0.06 6.47 23.94
N THR A 53 -0.25 7.00 25.10
CA THR A 53 -0.24 6.27 26.38
C THR A 53 -1.03 4.95 26.31
N ALA A 54 -2.24 4.97 25.73
CA ALA A 54 -3.10 3.79 25.60
C ALA A 54 -2.57 2.71 24.62
N LEU A 55 -1.64 3.05 23.73
CA LEU A 55 -1.07 2.15 22.73
C LEU A 55 0.40 1.81 23.03
N MET A 56 0.95 2.33 24.11
CA MET A 56 2.35 2.13 24.49
C MET A 56 2.63 0.64 24.68
N PRO A 57 3.60 0.06 23.94
CA PRO A 57 3.85 -1.36 24.00
C PRO A 57 4.50 -1.76 25.34
N GLU A 58 4.15 -2.96 25.83
CA GLU A 58 4.80 -3.57 26.98
C GLU A 58 6.16 -4.15 26.60
N GLY A 59 7.19 -3.92 27.45
CA GLY A 59 8.54 -4.40 27.21
C GLY A 59 9.61 -3.65 28.01
N LYS A 60 10.87 -3.93 27.70
CA LYS A 60 12.01 -3.21 28.31
C LYS A 60 12.23 -1.90 27.57
N ARG A 61 12.03 -0.78 28.26
CA ARG A 61 12.23 0.56 27.74
C ARG A 61 13.35 1.29 28.50
N SER A 62 14.17 2.05 27.79
CA SER A 62 15.09 3.05 28.32
C SER A 62 15.02 4.34 27.51
N GLY A 63 15.45 5.44 28.08
CA GLY A 63 15.32 6.77 27.48
C GLY A 63 13.98 7.43 27.81
N GLU A 64 13.76 8.60 27.22
CA GLU A 64 12.59 9.45 27.51
C GLU A 64 11.83 9.79 26.23
N VAL A 65 10.51 9.94 26.36
CA VAL A 65 9.62 10.47 25.31
C VAL A 65 8.85 11.62 25.91
N LEU A 66 9.05 12.82 25.38
CA LEU A 66 8.42 14.04 25.87
C LEU A 66 7.45 14.60 24.83
N ILE A 67 6.30 15.05 25.30
CA ILE A 67 5.30 15.78 24.54
C ILE A 67 5.07 17.11 25.24
N GLU A 68 5.33 18.22 24.55
CA GLU A 68 5.27 19.58 25.13
C GLU A 68 6.07 19.68 26.45
N GLY A 69 7.22 18.99 26.52
CA GLY A 69 8.10 18.97 27.69
C GLY A 69 7.69 18.02 28.82
N SER A 70 6.52 17.37 28.73
CA SER A 70 6.02 16.42 29.73
C SER A 70 6.24 14.97 29.25
N SER A 71 6.49 14.04 30.19
CA SER A 71 6.65 12.61 29.83
C SER A 71 5.37 12.06 29.25
N ALA A 72 5.46 11.47 28.04
CA ALA A 72 4.32 10.83 27.38
C ALA A 72 3.73 9.66 28.21
N ALA A 73 4.56 8.99 29.01
CA ALA A 73 4.12 7.87 29.84
C ALA A 73 3.31 8.31 31.07
N ASP A 74 3.53 9.55 31.53
CA ASP A 74 2.89 10.09 32.73
C ASP A 74 1.60 10.87 32.42
N MET A 75 1.29 11.06 31.12
CA MET A 75 0.04 11.69 30.70
C MET A 75 -1.16 10.82 31.10
N SER A 76 -2.18 11.44 31.65
CA SER A 76 -3.46 10.77 31.86
C SER A 76 -4.11 10.33 30.54
N ALA A 77 -4.95 9.30 30.55
CA ALA A 77 -5.65 8.84 29.35
C ALA A 77 -6.45 9.97 28.67
N ALA A 78 -7.07 10.87 29.45
CA ALA A 78 -7.84 11.99 28.94
C ALA A 78 -6.96 13.05 28.28
N GLU A 79 -5.81 13.42 28.89
CA GLU A 79 -4.83 14.35 28.31
C GLU A 79 -4.24 13.79 27.02
N SER A 80 -3.80 12.51 27.04
CA SER A 80 -3.29 11.82 25.87
C SER A 80 -4.33 11.74 24.73
N ALA A 81 -5.62 11.52 25.06
CA ALA A 81 -6.69 11.47 24.06
C ALA A 81 -6.98 12.85 23.42
N GLN A 82 -6.83 13.93 24.19
CA GLN A 82 -7.04 15.31 23.70
C GLN A 82 -5.81 15.88 22.96
N THR A 83 -4.59 15.47 23.35
CA THR A 83 -3.36 16.01 22.79
C THR A 83 -2.91 15.27 21.55
N VAL A 84 -3.04 13.92 21.55
CA VAL A 84 -2.52 13.03 20.53
C VAL A 84 -3.64 12.22 19.90
N GLY A 85 -3.95 12.51 18.65
CA GLY A 85 -4.80 11.69 17.78
C GLY A 85 -3.99 10.55 17.16
N PHE A 86 -4.59 9.36 17.04
CA PHE A 86 -3.97 8.22 16.39
C PHE A 86 -4.93 7.59 15.38
N VAL A 87 -4.48 7.39 14.13
CA VAL A 87 -5.21 6.68 13.08
C VAL A 87 -4.44 5.40 12.75
N MET A 88 -5.11 4.26 12.90
CA MET A 88 -4.51 2.94 12.69
C MET A 88 -4.45 2.55 11.22
N GLN A 89 -3.58 1.61 10.89
CA GLN A 89 -3.43 1.02 9.57
C GLN A 89 -4.71 0.32 9.09
N ASP A 90 -5.37 -0.43 9.99
CA ASP A 90 -6.62 -1.11 9.69
C ASP A 90 -7.80 -0.31 10.28
N PRO A 91 -8.65 0.28 9.44
CA PRO A 91 -9.78 1.06 9.92
C PRO A 91 -10.79 0.25 10.72
N GLU A 92 -10.95 -1.03 10.45
CA GLU A 92 -11.92 -1.87 11.15
C GLU A 92 -11.49 -2.18 12.59
N MET A 93 -10.19 -2.16 12.86
CA MET A 93 -9.66 -2.35 14.23
C MET A 93 -9.86 -1.12 15.12
N GLN A 94 -10.14 0.05 14.54
CA GLN A 94 -10.33 1.31 15.27
C GLN A 94 -11.80 1.65 15.49
N ILE A 95 -12.67 1.27 14.57
CA ILE A 95 -14.12 1.56 14.62
C ILE A 95 -14.78 0.74 15.73
N VAL A 96 -15.56 1.42 16.58
CA VAL A 96 -16.19 0.82 17.77
C VAL A 96 -17.70 0.75 17.63
N THR A 97 -18.33 1.70 16.92
CA THR A 97 -19.78 1.82 16.85
C THR A 97 -20.37 1.23 15.56
N ASP A 98 -21.69 1.25 15.44
CA ASP A 98 -22.40 0.68 14.28
C ASP A 98 -22.82 1.72 13.23
N LYS A 99 -22.77 3.04 13.57
CA LYS A 99 -23.22 4.14 12.72
C LYS A 99 -22.19 5.26 12.62
N VAL A 100 -22.17 5.94 11.48
CA VAL A 100 -21.25 7.04 11.19
C VAL A 100 -21.34 8.17 12.22
N TRP A 101 -22.55 8.67 12.52
CA TRP A 101 -22.70 9.76 13.48
C TRP A 101 -22.25 9.38 14.88
N HIS A 102 -22.46 8.13 15.28
CA HIS A 102 -22.08 7.63 16.61
C HIS A 102 -20.56 7.50 16.72
N GLU A 103 -19.91 7.00 15.68
CA GLU A 103 -18.43 6.94 15.62
C GLU A 103 -17.79 8.32 15.72
N LEU A 104 -18.36 9.33 15.05
CA LEU A 104 -17.92 10.72 15.20
C LEU A 104 -18.12 11.28 16.61
N ALA A 105 -19.17 10.87 17.31
CA ALA A 105 -19.48 11.34 18.66
C ALA A 105 -18.68 10.60 19.75
N PHE A 106 -18.33 9.33 19.52
CA PHE A 106 -17.82 8.37 20.50
C PHE A 106 -16.63 8.89 21.32
N GLY A 107 -15.64 9.50 20.67
CA GLY A 107 -14.45 10.03 21.34
C GLY A 107 -14.79 11.13 22.37
N LEU A 108 -15.70 12.03 22.01
CA LEU A 108 -16.14 13.11 22.90
C LEU A 108 -17.07 12.60 24.03
N GLU A 109 -17.90 11.60 23.74
CA GLU A 109 -18.74 10.94 24.77
C GLU A 109 -17.88 10.25 25.80
N SER A 110 -16.85 9.52 25.36
CA SER A 110 -15.88 8.84 26.24
C SER A 110 -15.10 9.82 27.14
N LEU A 111 -14.88 11.04 26.65
CA LEU A 111 -14.25 12.13 27.42
C LEU A 111 -15.24 12.89 28.33
N GLY A 112 -16.51 12.50 28.36
CA GLY A 112 -17.53 13.14 29.18
C GLY A 112 -17.92 14.56 28.74
N ALA A 113 -17.76 14.88 27.45
CA ALA A 113 -18.09 16.20 26.92
C ALA A 113 -19.61 16.49 27.01
N LYS A 114 -19.98 17.78 27.13
CA LYS A 114 -21.38 18.20 27.17
C LYS A 114 -22.07 17.91 25.83
N LYS A 115 -23.35 17.52 25.86
CA LYS A 115 -24.17 17.17 24.68
C LYS A 115 -24.11 18.23 23.55
N ASP A 116 -24.21 19.51 23.92
CA ASP A 116 -24.15 20.61 22.92
C ASP A 116 -22.79 20.65 22.22
N LYS A 117 -21.68 20.44 22.95
CA LYS A 117 -20.34 20.37 22.38
C LYS A 117 -20.21 19.15 21.45
N ILE A 118 -20.69 17.99 21.87
CA ILE A 118 -20.69 16.77 21.05
C ILE A 118 -21.45 17.01 19.76
N ARG A 119 -22.70 17.50 19.83
CA ARG A 119 -23.54 17.79 18.67
C ARG A 119 -22.87 18.76 17.69
N MET A 120 -22.32 19.86 18.20
CA MET A 120 -21.66 20.87 17.38
C MET A 120 -20.43 20.30 16.68
N ARG A 121 -19.55 19.61 17.40
CA ARG A 121 -18.31 19.04 16.83
C ARG A 121 -18.57 17.91 15.84
N THR A 122 -19.54 17.04 16.14
CA THR A 122 -19.95 15.97 15.21
C THR A 122 -20.50 16.53 13.90
N ALA A 123 -21.33 17.59 13.97
CA ALA A 123 -21.86 18.25 12.78
C ALA A 123 -20.77 18.99 11.99
N GLU A 124 -19.84 19.66 12.68
CA GLU A 124 -18.69 20.32 12.08
C GLU A 124 -17.81 19.32 11.31
N MET A 125 -17.44 18.20 11.94
CA MET A 125 -16.63 17.16 11.31
C MET A 125 -17.36 16.49 10.15
N ALA A 126 -18.65 16.16 10.31
CA ALA A 126 -19.46 15.63 9.22
C ALA A 126 -19.49 16.56 8.00
N ALA A 127 -19.59 17.87 8.24
CA ALA A 127 -19.55 18.88 7.17
C ALA A 127 -18.16 19.00 6.54
N TYR A 128 -17.10 19.10 7.35
CA TYR A 128 -15.72 19.26 6.87
C TYR A 128 -15.24 18.07 6.03
N PHE A 129 -15.58 16.85 6.44
CA PHE A 129 -15.21 15.62 5.75
C PHE A 129 -16.22 15.15 4.69
N GLY A 130 -17.28 15.93 4.43
CA GLY A 130 -18.28 15.60 3.40
C GLY A 130 -19.12 14.37 3.71
N MET A 131 -19.40 14.11 5.00
CA MET A 131 -20.10 12.90 5.44
C MET A 131 -21.61 13.07 5.63
N GLN A 132 -22.18 14.22 5.26
CA GLN A 132 -23.62 14.50 5.46
C GLN A 132 -24.52 13.43 4.82
N GLY A 133 -24.16 13.00 3.59
CA GLY A 133 -24.95 12.02 2.83
C GLY A 133 -24.87 10.58 3.37
N ILE A 134 -23.93 10.32 4.28
CA ILE A 134 -23.73 8.99 4.90
C ILE A 134 -23.90 9.01 6.42
N PHE A 135 -24.31 10.14 7.00
CA PHE A 135 -24.31 10.37 8.45
C PHE A 135 -25.11 9.32 9.24
N ASP A 136 -26.26 8.90 8.73
CA ASP A 136 -27.13 7.90 9.35
C ASP A 136 -26.86 6.45 8.89
N LYS A 137 -25.93 6.24 7.96
CA LYS A 137 -25.59 4.91 7.46
C LYS A 137 -24.92 4.04 8.51
N LYS A 138 -25.09 2.73 8.34
CA LYS A 138 -24.30 1.75 9.09
C LYS A 138 -22.86 1.71 8.54
N ILE A 139 -21.92 1.46 9.42
CA ILE A 139 -20.50 1.37 9.07
C ILE A 139 -20.21 0.22 8.09
N THR A 140 -20.98 -0.85 8.16
CA THR A 140 -20.91 -1.98 7.23
C THR A 140 -21.25 -1.63 5.77
N GLU A 141 -21.93 -0.49 5.56
CA GLU A 141 -22.28 0.01 4.22
C GLU A 141 -21.17 0.91 3.60
N LEU A 142 -20.13 1.23 4.37
CA LEU A 142 -19.06 2.11 3.94
C LEU A 142 -17.97 1.36 3.20
N SER A 143 -17.38 2.02 2.18
CA SER A 143 -16.14 1.56 1.56
C SER A 143 -14.94 1.71 2.52
N GLY A 144 -13.85 0.98 2.25
CA GLY A 144 -12.61 1.09 3.05
C GLY A 144 -12.09 2.53 3.16
N GLY A 145 -12.12 3.29 2.05
CA GLY A 145 -11.72 4.70 2.05
C GLY A 145 -12.63 5.59 2.90
N GLN A 146 -13.94 5.33 2.89
CA GLN A 146 -14.89 6.04 3.75
C GLN A 146 -14.69 5.70 5.23
N LYS A 147 -14.38 4.44 5.56
CA LYS A 147 -14.06 4.03 6.94
C LYS A 147 -12.78 4.72 7.44
N GLN A 148 -11.73 4.77 6.62
CA GLN A 148 -10.49 5.43 6.99
C GLN A 148 -10.67 6.95 7.18
N LEU A 149 -11.44 7.59 6.30
CA LEU A 149 -11.78 9.00 6.45
C LEU A 149 -12.65 9.26 7.70
N LEU A 150 -13.54 8.32 8.04
CA LEU A 150 -14.36 8.36 9.27
C LEU A 150 -13.48 8.27 10.52
N ASN A 151 -12.48 7.38 10.54
CA ASN A 151 -11.52 7.29 11.65
C ASN A 151 -10.76 8.61 11.84
N LEU A 152 -10.27 9.19 10.75
CA LEU A 152 -9.62 10.50 10.80
C LEU A 152 -10.58 11.57 11.34
N ALA A 153 -11.82 11.62 10.85
CA ALA A 153 -12.83 12.57 11.31
C ALA A 153 -13.18 12.38 12.80
N GLY A 154 -13.33 11.13 13.24
CA GLY A 154 -13.57 10.79 14.66
C GLY A 154 -12.43 11.24 15.56
N VAL A 155 -11.18 11.03 15.15
CA VAL A 155 -10.00 11.53 15.88
C VAL A 155 -10.00 13.07 15.92
N MET A 156 -10.32 13.72 14.82
CA MET A 156 -10.31 15.19 14.72
C MET A 156 -11.45 15.87 15.50
N THR A 157 -12.49 15.15 15.97
CA THR A 157 -13.52 15.73 16.84
C THR A 157 -12.98 16.29 18.15
N SER A 158 -11.88 15.70 18.69
CA SER A 158 -11.17 16.19 19.87
C SER A 158 -10.24 17.36 19.60
N CYS A 159 -9.96 17.68 18.32
CA CYS A 159 -8.99 18.70 17.87
C CYS A 159 -7.59 18.48 18.48
N PRO A 160 -6.96 17.33 18.24
CA PRO A 160 -5.64 17.04 18.80
C PRO A 160 -4.59 17.98 18.24
N LYS A 161 -3.53 18.25 19.03
CA LYS A 161 -2.39 19.04 18.57
C LYS A 161 -1.42 18.23 17.72
N ILE A 162 -1.37 16.92 17.94
CA ILE A 162 -0.51 15.95 17.26
C ILE A 162 -1.39 14.88 16.64
N LEU A 163 -1.18 14.59 15.36
CA LEU A 163 -1.87 13.55 14.62
C LEU A 163 -0.86 12.49 14.16
N LEU A 164 -1.00 11.30 14.69
CA LEU A 164 -0.20 10.13 14.33
C LEU A 164 -0.97 9.25 13.36
N LEU A 165 -0.35 8.89 12.25
CA LEU A 165 -0.98 8.11 11.18
C LEU A 165 -0.07 6.91 10.86
N ASP A 166 -0.54 5.71 11.16
CA ASP A 166 0.23 4.47 10.94
C ASP A 166 -0.22 3.80 9.64
N GLU A 167 0.54 3.98 8.56
CA GLU A 167 0.27 3.48 7.20
C GLU A 167 -1.19 3.68 6.74
N PRO A 168 -1.75 4.88 6.85
CA PRO A 168 -3.18 5.11 6.68
C PRO A 168 -3.70 4.83 5.27
N THR A 169 -2.82 4.82 4.24
CA THR A 169 -3.22 4.60 2.84
C THR A 169 -3.07 3.15 2.37
N SER A 170 -2.54 2.27 3.20
CA SER A 170 -2.19 0.88 2.83
C SER A 170 -3.36 0.04 2.30
N GLN A 171 -4.60 0.40 2.69
CA GLN A 171 -5.83 -0.30 2.29
C GLN A 171 -6.66 0.48 1.26
N LEU A 172 -6.18 1.65 0.83
CA LEU A 172 -6.92 2.56 -0.05
C LEU A 172 -6.55 2.34 -1.52
N ASP A 173 -7.54 2.54 -2.40
CA ASP A 173 -7.23 2.70 -3.82
C ASP A 173 -6.54 4.06 -4.07
N PRO A 174 -5.89 4.26 -5.23
CA PRO A 174 -5.12 5.48 -5.48
C PRO A 174 -5.91 6.78 -5.31
N VAL A 175 -7.19 6.80 -5.71
CA VAL A 175 -8.03 8.00 -5.60
C VAL A 175 -8.39 8.29 -4.15
N ALA A 176 -8.76 7.25 -3.39
CA ALA A 176 -9.06 7.39 -1.97
C ALA A 176 -7.81 7.78 -1.16
N ALA A 177 -6.64 7.25 -1.51
CA ALA A 177 -5.37 7.58 -0.89
C ALA A 177 -5.00 9.06 -1.12
N GLU A 178 -5.07 9.54 -2.37
CA GLU A 178 -4.81 10.94 -2.72
C GLU A 178 -5.76 11.90 -1.96
N ASN A 179 -7.05 11.57 -1.91
CA ASN A 179 -8.05 12.35 -1.17
C ASN A 179 -7.76 12.38 0.34
N PHE A 180 -7.37 11.25 0.92
CA PHE A 180 -7.02 11.14 2.32
C PHE A 180 -5.80 12.00 2.65
N ILE A 181 -4.70 11.85 1.89
CA ILE A 181 -3.44 12.59 2.07
C ILE A 181 -3.68 14.09 1.89
N SER A 182 -4.43 14.50 0.85
CA SER A 182 -4.79 15.91 0.62
C SER A 182 -5.56 16.49 1.80
N THR A 183 -6.44 15.71 2.42
CA THR A 183 -7.20 16.12 3.59
C THR A 183 -6.29 16.28 4.81
N VAL A 184 -5.37 15.35 5.05
CA VAL A 184 -4.39 15.44 6.14
C VAL A 184 -3.46 16.65 5.95
N ALA A 185 -2.96 16.88 4.73
CA ALA A 185 -2.11 18.03 4.42
C ALA A 185 -2.86 19.37 4.63
N ARG A 186 -4.15 19.40 4.34
CA ARG A 186 -5.01 20.57 4.61
C ARG A 186 -5.17 20.81 6.11
N ILE A 187 -5.44 19.74 6.89
CA ILE A 187 -5.53 19.81 8.36
C ILE A 187 -4.24 20.34 8.96
N SER A 188 -3.08 19.81 8.55
CA SER A 188 -1.78 20.28 9.04
C SER A 188 -1.58 21.76 8.77
N ARG A 189 -1.79 22.21 7.53
CA ARG A 189 -1.55 23.61 7.13
C ARG A 189 -2.55 24.61 7.69
N GLU A 190 -3.84 24.25 7.73
CA GLU A 190 -4.90 25.18 8.14
C GLU A 190 -5.06 25.26 9.66
N LEU A 191 -4.85 24.15 10.37
CA LEU A 191 -5.04 24.06 11.81
C LEU A 191 -3.72 24.05 12.60
N GLY A 192 -2.57 23.99 11.92
CA GLY A 192 -1.25 23.92 12.56
C GLY A 192 -1.02 22.64 13.36
N VAL A 193 -1.73 21.55 13.00
CA VAL A 193 -1.58 20.25 13.64
C VAL A 193 -0.27 19.61 13.21
N THR A 194 0.53 19.16 14.18
CA THR A 194 1.75 18.38 13.89
C THR A 194 1.36 16.99 13.42
N VAL A 195 1.86 16.60 12.27
CA VAL A 195 1.54 15.30 11.65
C VAL A 195 2.79 14.42 11.65
N VAL A 196 2.68 13.21 12.17
CA VAL A 196 3.71 12.17 12.03
C VAL A 196 3.06 10.96 11.36
N MET A 197 3.45 10.71 10.12
CA MET A 197 2.86 9.68 9.27
C MET A 197 3.90 8.63 8.89
N THR A 198 3.58 7.35 9.10
CA THR A 198 4.36 6.26 8.49
C THR A 198 3.77 5.93 7.13
N GLU A 199 4.59 5.76 6.11
CA GLU A 199 4.16 5.36 4.77
C GLU A 199 5.21 4.54 4.04
N HIS A 200 4.73 3.62 3.19
CA HIS A 200 5.54 2.87 2.24
C HIS A 200 5.45 3.43 0.82
N ARG A 201 4.35 4.11 0.49
CA ARG A 201 4.13 4.77 -0.81
C ARG A 201 4.50 6.24 -0.68
N LEU A 202 5.74 6.57 -1.00
CA LEU A 202 6.25 7.93 -0.82
C LEU A 202 5.83 8.91 -1.94
N GLU A 203 5.33 8.42 -3.07
CA GLU A 203 4.95 9.23 -4.23
C GLU A 203 4.01 10.38 -3.88
N GLU A 204 3.06 10.14 -2.99
CA GLU A 204 1.99 11.09 -2.68
C GLU A 204 2.33 12.01 -1.51
N VAL A 205 3.14 11.53 -0.56
CA VAL A 205 3.43 12.24 0.70
C VAL A 205 4.76 12.96 0.70
N PHE A 206 5.71 12.54 -0.13
CA PHE A 206 7.08 13.02 -0.10
C PHE A 206 7.20 14.53 -0.36
N ALA A 207 6.44 15.04 -1.33
CA ALA A 207 6.43 16.47 -1.66
C ALA A 207 5.64 17.35 -0.65
N LEU A 208 4.88 16.72 0.25
CA LEU A 208 4.09 17.42 1.28
C LEU A 208 4.81 17.48 2.62
N ALA A 209 5.80 16.60 2.83
CA ALA A 209 6.56 16.53 4.06
C ALA A 209 7.50 17.71 4.23
N ASP A 210 7.57 18.27 5.44
CA ASP A 210 8.61 19.21 5.83
C ASP A 210 9.94 18.47 6.02
N ARG A 211 9.88 17.28 6.64
CA ARG A 211 11.03 16.39 6.86
C ARG A 211 10.64 14.92 6.61
N VAL A 212 11.61 14.19 6.11
CA VAL A 212 11.54 12.73 5.96
C VAL A 212 12.54 12.09 6.90
N VAL A 213 12.05 11.25 7.78
CA VAL A 213 12.84 10.50 8.76
C VAL A 213 12.92 9.06 8.30
N VAL A 214 14.13 8.58 8.04
CA VAL A 214 14.39 7.21 7.59
C VAL A 214 14.82 6.37 8.77
N MET A 215 14.15 5.24 8.98
CA MET A 215 14.50 4.27 10.02
C MET A 215 15.03 2.98 9.41
N ASP A 216 16.08 2.45 10.03
CA ASP A 216 16.59 1.11 9.73
C ASP A 216 17.12 0.45 11.02
N GLY A 217 16.81 -0.85 11.23
CA GLY A 217 17.26 -1.61 12.40
C GLY A 217 16.93 -0.95 13.75
N GLY A 218 15.77 -0.28 13.87
CA GLY A 218 15.35 0.41 15.10
C GLY A 218 15.99 1.77 15.34
N ARG A 219 16.77 2.30 14.40
CA ARG A 219 17.50 3.57 14.50
C ARG A 219 17.02 4.58 13.47
N VAL A 220 17.14 5.86 13.80
CA VAL A 220 17.02 6.94 12.80
C VAL A 220 18.37 7.03 12.07
N VAL A 221 18.34 6.77 10.76
CA VAL A 221 19.55 6.81 9.91
C VAL A 221 19.64 8.10 9.09
N SER A 222 18.51 8.76 8.85
CA SER A 222 18.45 10.06 8.18
C SER A 222 17.24 10.85 8.68
N ASP A 223 17.39 12.17 8.77
CA ASP A 223 16.36 13.12 9.16
C ASP A 223 16.62 14.43 8.44
N THR A 224 15.97 14.63 7.30
CA THR A 224 16.26 15.76 6.39
C THR A 224 15.02 16.20 5.63
N PRO A 225 14.96 17.45 5.13
CA PRO A 225 13.96 17.83 4.15
C PRO A 225 14.02 16.95 2.90
N PRO A 226 12.88 16.68 2.23
CA PRO A 226 12.82 15.76 1.09
C PRO A 226 13.85 16.03 -0.02
N ARG A 227 14.10 17.32 -0.35
CA ARG A 227 15.06 17.72 -1.38
C ARG A 227 16.52 17.42 -1.01
N GLN A 228 16.85 17.44 0.28
CA GLN A 228 18.22 17.17 0.77
C GLN A 228 18.49 15.67 0.89
N LEU A 229 17.46 14.88 1.21
CA LEU A 229 17.58 13.42 1.30
C LEU A 229 18.12 12.80 0.01
N CYS A 230 17.77 13.41 -1.13
CA CYS A 230 18.11 12.92 -2.45
C CYS A 230 19.52 13.32 -2.92
N ASN A 231 20.14 14.35 -2.32
CA ASN A 231 21.46 14.84 -2.70
C ASN A 231 22.61 14.04 -2.06
N GLY A 232 22.32 13.21 -1.05
CA GLY A 232 23.31 12.43 -0.30
C GLY A 232 23.70 11.07 -0.90
N GLY A 233 23.22 10.75 -2.10
CA GLY A 233 23.31 9.41 -2.67
C GLY A 233 22.23 8.50 -2.09
N THR A 234 21.27 8.06 -2.91
CA THR A 234 20.19 7.16 -2.48
C THR A 234 20.70 5.72 -2.45
N ASP A 235 21.55 5.39 -1.49
CA ASP A 235 21.98 4.01 -1.30
C ASP A 235 20.92 3.18 -0.57
N GLY A 236 20.72 1.96 -1.02
CA GLY A 236 19.86 0.97 -0.36
C GLY A 236 18.35 1.25 -0.49
N PHE A 237 17.62 1.23 0.65
CA PHE A 237 16.16 1.33 0.71
C PHE A 237 15.58 2.56 -0.01
N LEU A 238 16.19 3.74 0.17
CA LEU A 238 15.70 4.98 -0.43
C LEU A 238 15.78 5.01 -1.96
N SER A 239 16.76 4.33 -2.55
CA SER A 239 16.87 4.24 -4.01
C SER A 239 15.64 3.57 -4.65
N LEU A 240 14.95 2.72 -3.90
CA LEU A 240 13.74 2.01 -4.32
C LEU A 240 12.46 2.69 -3.83
N ALA A 241 12.49 3.29 -2.63
CA ALA A 241 11.32 3.87 -1.99
C ALA A 241 11.01 5.31 -2.42
N ALA A 242 12.02 6.07 -2.88
CA ALA A 242 11.83 7.44 -3.32
C ALA A 242 10.86 7.55 -4.50
N PRO A 243 10.12 8.66 -4.66
CA PRO A 243 9.24 8.88 -5.79
C PRO A 243 9.94 8.74 -7.16
N ALA A 244 9.21 8.29 -8.18
CA ALA A 244 9.75 8.11 -9.54
C ALA A 244 10.47 9.35 -10.11
N PRO A 245 9.97 10.59 -9.94
CA PRO A 245 10.72 11.80 -10.31
C PRO A 245 12.12 11.86 -9.72
N VAL A 246 12.25 11.53 -8.44
CA VAL A 246 13.53 11.52 -7.73
C VAL A 246 14.44 10.40 -8.25
N ARG A 247 13.93 9.16 -8.36
CA ARG A 247 14.69 8.01 -8.85
C ARG A 247 15.24 8.23 -10.26
N ILE A 248 14.42 8.77 -11.15
CA ILE A 248 14.81 9.07 -12.54
C ILE A 248 15.91 10.15 -12.58
N PHE A 249 15.67 11.28 -11.92
CA PHE A 249 16.59 12.41 -12.02
C PHE A 249 17.88 12.23 -11.21
N SER A 250 17.89 11.44 -10.15
CA SER A 250 19.12 11.03 -9.47
C SER A 250 20.04 10.21 -10.39
N SER A 251 19.47 9.51 -11.37
CA SER A 251 20.23 8.70 -12.35
C SER A 251 20.62 9.46 -13.61
N VAL A 252 19.84 10.47 -14.00
CA VAL A 252 20.00 11.21 -15.26
C VAL A 252 20.76 12.52 -15.08
N ALA A 253 20.46 13.26 -13.99
CA ALA A 253 21.04 14.57 -13.72
C ALA A 253 21.32 14.76 -12.21
N PRO A 254 22.23 13.99 -11.60
CA PRO A 254 22.42 13.94 -10.14
C PRO A 254 23.02 15.22 -9.55
N ALA A 255 23.62 16.09 -10.36
CA ALA A 255 24.22 17.35 -9.91
C ALA A 255 23.22 18.51 -9.75
N GLU A 256 21.98 18.32 -10.17
CA GLU A 256 20.93 19.34 -10.07
C GLU A 256 20.01 19.06 -8.86
N GLU A 257 19.30 20.13 -8.42
CA GLU A 257 18.24 19.98 -7.43
C GLU A 257 17.16 19.03 -7.93
N LEU A 258 16.87 17.95 -7.20
CA LEU A 258 15.97 16.89 -7.68
C LEU A 258 14.49 17.33 -7.67
N PRO A 259 13.71 16.99 -8.72
CA PRO A 259 12.28 17.26 -8.74
C PRO A 259 11.55 16.30 -7.78
N LEU A 260 10.64 16.83 -6.97
CA LEU A 260 9.83 16.05 -6.04
C LEU A 260 8.49 15.61 -6.63
N THR A 261 8.01 16.31 -7.65
CA THR A 261 6.69 16.06 -8.25
C THR A 261 6.80 15.65 -9.72
N VAL A 262 5.78 14.92 -10.19
CA VAL A 262 5.64 14.57 -11.63
C VAL A 262 5.66 15.83 -12.50
N ARG A 263 5.04 16.93 -12.05
CA ARG A 263 5.01 18.20 -12.77
C ARG A 263 6.40 18.83 -12.91
N GLU A 264 7.16 18.91 -11.82
CA GLU A 264 8.53 19.43 -11.84
C GLU A 264 9.42 18.59 -12.75
N ALA A 265 9.32 17.24 -12.64
CA ALA A 265 10.07 16.32 -13.47
C ALA A 265 9.74 16.45 -14.96
N ALA A 266 8.46 16.52 -15.32
CA ALA A 266 8.02 16.70 -16.71
C ALA A 266 8.56 18.00 -17.31
N GLN A 267 8.50 19.11 -16.57
CA GLN A 267 9.05 20.38 -17.02
C GLN A 267 10.57 20.35 -17.22
N ARG A 268 11.30 19.66 -16.33
CA ARG A 268 12.75 19.51 -16.45
C ARG A 268 13.13 18.59 -17.61
N LEU A 269 12.42 17.46 -17.76
CA LEU A 269 12.66 16.54 -18.86
C LEU A 269 12.49 17.21 -20.22
N GLY A 270 11.44 18.03 -20.38
CA GLY A 270 11.21 18.81 -21.62
C GLY A 270 12.25 19.90 -21.87
N LYS A 271 12.96 20.40 -20.83
CA LYS A 271 14.10 21.32 -20.99
C LYS A 271 15.38 20.58 -21.33
N LEU A 272 15.59 19.42 -20.72
CA LEU A 272 16.78 18.58 -20.88
C LEU A 272 16.83 17.95 -22.27
N ILE A 273 15.68 17.49 -22.76
CA ILE A 273 15.55 16.80 -24.06
C ILE A 273 14.47 17.52 -24.88
N ARG A 274 14.93 18.42 -25.77
CA ARG A 274 14.02 19.23 -26.62
C ARG A 274 13.58 18.49 -27.88
N ASP A 275 14.52 17.83 -28.56
CA ASP A 275 14.30 17.10 -29.81
C ASP A 275 14.89 15.70 -29.68
N PRO A 276 14.16 14.72 -29.13
CA PRO A 276 14.68 13.38 -28.93
C PRO A 276 14.90 12.67 -30.26
N LYS A 277 16.11 12.14 -30.48
CA LYS A 277 16.45 11.31 -31.64
C LYS A 277 15.78 9.94 -31.54
N ILE A 278 15.75 9.39 -30.32
CA ILE A 278 15.04 8.15 -29.96
C ILE A 278 13.95 8.54 -29.00
N ASN A 279 12.70 8.38 -29.40
CA ASN A 279 11.56 8.90 -28.65
C ASN A 279 10.55 7.82 -28.21
N GLN A 280 10.87 6.55 -28.39
CA GLN A 280 9.97 5.45 -27.99
C GLN A 280 10.73 4.19 -27.60
N ILE A 281 10.13 3.43 -26.72
CA ILE A 281 10.51 2.04 -26.43
C ILE A 281 9.69 1.12 -27.33
N GLU A 282 10.35 0.17 -28.00
CA GLU A 282 9.67 -0.82 -28.82
C GLU A 282 8.90 -1.81 -27.96
N ASN A 283 7.71 -2.19 -28.42
CA ASN A 283 6.90 -3.18 -27.76
C ASN A 283 7.12 -4.56 -28.40
N ASN A 284 8.04 -5.34 -27.83
CA ASN A 284 8.48 -6.62 -28.38
C ASN A 284 7.85 -7.85 -27.70
N ALA A 285 6.82 -7.68 -26.86
CA ALA A 285 6.22 -8.79 -26.13
C ALA A 285 5.28 -9.61 -27.03
N ALA A 286 5.78 -10.70 -27.59
CA ALA A 286 4.94 -11.72 -28.19
C ALA A 286 4.25 -12.54 -27.08
N LEU A 287 2.94 -12.50 -27.03
CA LEU A 287 2.17 -13.30 -26.08
C LEU A 287 2.05 -14.75 -26.58
N PRO A 288 2.05 -15.76 -25.69
CA PRO A 288 1.86 -17.14 -26.06
C PRO A 288 0.48 -17.38 -26.69
N ASP A 289 0.40 -18.23 -27.73
CA ASP A 289 -0.86 -18.56 -28.41
C ASP A 289 -1.79 -19.45 -27.58
N LYS A 290 -1.24 -20.23 -26.65
CA LYS A 290 -2.02 -21.14 -25.80
C LYS A 290 -2.74 -20.38 -24.72
N THR A 291 -4.01 -20.74 -24.48
CA THR A 291 -4.86 -20.14 -23.45
C THR A 291 -4.88 -21.02 -22.21
N ALA A 292 -4.42 -20.50 -21.06
CA ALA A 292 -4.52 -21.14 -19.75
C ALA A 292 -5.94 -21.04 -19.18
N LEU A 293 -6.57 -19.88 -19.28
CA LEU A 293 -7.87 -19.59 -18.71
C LEU A 293 -8.74 -18.82 -19.71
N GLU A 294 -9.98 -19.27 -19.92
CA GLU A 294 -11.00 -18.57 -20.70
C GLU A 294 -12.27 -18.41 -19.88
N LEU A 295 -12.70 -17.17 -19.67
CA LEU A 295 -14.01 -16.82 -19.17
C LEU A 295 -14.87 -16.40 -20.35
N LYS A 296 -16.11 -16.88 -20.41
CA LYS A 296 -17.06 -16.53 -21.46
C LYS A 296 -18.42 -16.20 -20.85
N ASP A 297 -18.82 -14.93 -20.99
CA ASP A 297 -20.12 -14.37 -20.56
C ASP A 297 -20.44 -14.69 -19.09
N VAL A 298 -19.41 -14.65 -18.22
CA VAL A 298 -19.53 -15.01 -16.80
C VAL A 298 -20.31 -13.94 -16.06
N SER A 299 -21.34 -14.36 -15.32
CA SER A 299 -22.18 -13.49 -14.51
C SER A 299 -22.34 -14.04 -13.10
N PHE A 300 -22.34 -13.13 -12.11
CA PHE A 300 -22.48 -13.48 -10.70
C PHE A 300 -23.07 -12.35 -9.86
N ARG A 301 -23.91 -12.69 -8.89
CA ARG A 301 -24.42 -11.83 -7.81
C ARG A 301 -24.47 -12.61 -6.49
N TYR A 302 -24.32 -11.93 -5.38
CA TYR A 302 -24.35 -12.58 -4.06
C TYR A 302 -25.78 -12.93 -3.63
N GLU A 303 -26.74 -12.03 -3.88
CA GLU A 303 -28.16 -12.22 -3.54
C GLU A 303 -29.05 -12.01 -4.76
N LYS A 304 -30.17 -12.72 -4.81
CA LYS A 304 -31.06 -12.71 -6.00
C LYS A 304 -31.62 -11.31 -6.34
N GLU A 305 -31.81 -10.47 -5.33
CA GLU A 305 -32.40 -9.15 -5.48
C GLU A 305 -31.37 -8.04 -5.68
N GLN A 306 -30.07 -8.35 -5.54
CA GLN A 306 -28.99 -7.41 -5.79
C GLN A 306 -28.54 -7.40 -7.25
N PRO A 307 -27.97 -6.27 -7.71
CA PRO A 307 -27.37 -6.21 -9.04
C PRO A 307 -26.20 -7.21 -9.17
N ASN A 308 -25.90 -7.59 -10.39
CA ASN A 308 -24.75 -8.42 -10.66
C ASN A 308 -23.47 -7.68 -10.28
N ILE A 309 -22.56 -8.39 -9.61
CA ILE A 309 -21.20 -7.90 -9.32
C ILE A 309 -20.26 -8.19 -10.49
N ILE A 310 -20.52 -9.31 -11.21
CA ILE A 310 -19.85 -9.65 -12.47
C ILE A 310 -20.92 -9.73 -13.53
N ASN A 311 -20.73 -8.99 -14.64
CA ASN A 311 -21.69 -8.81 -15.72
C ASN A 311 -21.13 -9.34 -17.05
N GLU A 312 -21.62 -10.49 -17.54
CA GLU A 312 -21.28 -11.07 -18.85
C GLU A 312 -19.78 -10.96 -19.20
N LEU A 313 -18.93 -11.14 -18.18
CA LEU A 313 -17.51 -10.93 -18.28
C LEU A 313 -16.86 -12.01 -19.15
N SER A 314 -16.14 -11.55 -20.17
CA SER A 314 -15.34 -12.40 -21.06
C SER A 314 -13.88 -11.98 -21.02
N LEU A 315 -12.97 -12.95 -20.80
CA LEU A 315 -11.52 -12.71 -20.67
C LEU A 315 -10.77 -13.97 -21.10
N LYS A 316 -9.68 -13.80 -21.86
CA LYS A 316 -8.72 -14.86 -22.19
C LYS A 316 -7.38 -14.55 -21.59
N VAL A 317 -6.77 -15.53 -20.94
CA VAL A 317 -5.45 -15.43 -20.31
C VAL A 317 -4.51 -16.43 -20.98
N PRO A 318 -3.43 -15.99 -21.62
CA PRO A 318 -2.43 -16.88 -22.19
C PRO A 318 -1.73 -17.73 -21.12
N GLU A 319 -1.20 -18.88 -21.52
CA GLU A 319 -0.40 -19.75 -20.66
C GLU A 319 0.99 -19.15 -20.43
N GLY A 320 1.52 -19.25 -19.22
CA GLY A 320 2.88 -18.78 -18.90
C GLY A 320 3.04 -17.26 -18.93
N CYS A 321 1.99 -16.50 -18.70
CA CYS A 321 2.04 -15.04 -18.59
C CYS A 321 1.59 -14.54 -17.21
N VAL A 322 1.91 -13.29 -16.94
CA VAL A 322 1.43 -12.53 -15.78
C VAL A 322 0.35 -11.55 -16.27
N LEU A 323 -0.89 -11.75 -15.81
CA LEU A 323 -2.00 -10.83 -16.03
C LEU A 323 -2.28 -10.04 -14.75
N SER A 324 -2.27 -8.72 -14.84
CA SER A 324 -2.79 -7.84 -13.77
C SER A 324 -4.17 -7.30 -14.11
N ILE A 325 -5.11 -7.45 -13.17
CA ILE A 325 -6.46 -6.90 -13.27
C ILE A 325 -6.54 -5.68 -12.35
N LEU A 326 -6.69 -4.50 -12.96
CA LEU A 326 -6.83 -3.22 -12.30
C LEU A 326 -8.30 -2.78 -12.29
N GLY A 327 -8.64 -1.86 -11.38
CA GLY A 327 -9.99 -1.28 -11.28
C GLY A 327 -10.24 -0.72 -9.88
N GLY A 328 -11.27 0.10 -9.73
CA GLY A 328 -11.65 0.71 -8.45
C GLY A 328 -12.05 -0.31 -7.38
N ASN A 329 -12.15 0.15 -6.13
CA ASN A 329 -12.71 -0.68 -5.06
C ASN A 329 -14.16 -1.07 -5.39
N ALA A 330 -14.56 -2.24 -4.93
CA ALA A 330 -15.87 -2.85 -5.22
C ALA A 330 -16.21 -3.13 -6.70
N ALA A 331 -15.25 -3.01 -7.64
CA ALA A 331 -15.46 -3.35 -9.05
C ALA A 331 -15.68 -4.85 -9.33
N GLY A 332 -15.56 -5.73 -8.31
CA GLY A 332 -15.75 -7.18 -8.45
C GLY A 332 -14.46 -8.00 -8.60
N LYS A 333 -13.28 -7.41 -8.42
CA LYS A 333 -11.98 -8.06 -8.62
C LYS A 333 -11.78 -9.34 -7.79
N SER A 334 -11.95 -9.26 -6.47
CA SER A 334 -11.84 -10.43 -5.57
C SER A 334 -12.93 -11.47 -5.86
N THR A 335 -14.12 -11.02 -6.25
CA THR A 335 -15.22 -11.90 -6.65
C THR A 335 -14.85 -12.69 -7.91
N LEU A 336 -14.22 -12.04 -8.89
CA LEU A 336 -13.73 -12.68 -10.10
C LEU A 336 -12.70 -13.77 -9.77
N LEU A 337 -11.70 -13.47 -8.92
CA LEU A 337 -10.71 -14.47 -8.51
C LEU A 337 -11.37 -15.66 -7.78
N ARG A 338 -12.34 -15.41 -6.89
CA ARG A 338 -13.06 -16.48 -6.17
C ARG A 338 -13.90 -17.36 -7.11
N LEU A 339 -14.47 -16.79 -8.18
CA LEU A 339 -15.17 -17.56 -9.23
C LEU A 339 -14.17 -18.46 -9.98
N VAL A 340 -13.02 -17.93 -10.40
CA VAL A 340 -11.97 -18.69 -11.07
C VAL A 340 -11.40 -19.77 -10.12
N ALA A 341 -11.19 -19.46 -8.84
CA ALA A 341 -10.78 -20.42 -7.83
C ALA A 341 -11.83 -21.51 -7.56
N GLY A 342 -13.09 -21.32 -7.99
CA GLY A 342 -14.20 -22.22 -7.73
C GLY A 342 -14.70 -22.20 -6.29
N ILE A 343 -14.39 -21.14 -5.55
CA ILE A 343 -14.92 -20.87 -4.20
C ILE A 343 -16.36 -20.42 -4.31
N LEU A 344 -16.67 -19.62 -5.34
CA LEU A 344 -18.03 -19.20 -5.68
C LEU A 344 -18.53 -19.96 -6.91
N PRO A 345 -19.82 -20.36 -6.95
CA PRO A 345 -20.41 -21.02 -8.10
C PRO A 345 -20.66 -20.02 -9.23
N VAL A 346 -20.35 -20.39 -10.46
CA VAL A 346 -20.70 -19.61 -11.66
C VAL A 346 -22.21 -19.68 -11.87
N GLN A 347 -22.88 -18.53 -11.97
CA GLN A 347 -24.34 -18.45 -12.17
C GLN A 347 -24.72 -18.29 -13.64
N GLY A 348 -23.89 -17.63 -14.44
CA GLY A 348 -24.04 -17.51 -15.90
C GLY A 348 -22.70 -17.66 -16.59
N GLY A 349 -22.73 -18.08 -17.86
CA GLY A 349 -21.50 -18.26 -18.65
C GLY A 349 -20.71 -19.53 -18.34
N LYS A 350 -19.41 -19.53 -18.70
CA LYS A 350 -18.52 -20.69 -18.52
C LYS A 350 -17.09 -20.24 -18.24
N ILE A 351 -16.38 -21.03 -17.40
CA ILE A 351 -14.93 -20.90 -17.14
C ILE A 351 -14.25 -22.17 -17.63
N LYS A 352 -13.26 -22.03 -18.53
CA LYS A 352 -12.47 -23.13 -19.09
C LYS A 352 -11.00 -22.97 -18.74
N PHE A 353 -10.33 -24.07 -18.47
CA PHE A 353 -8.91 -24.19 -18.16
C PHE A 353 -8.23 -25.02 -19.26
N GLY A 354 -7.26 -24.44 -19.99
CA GLY A 354 -6.66 -25.10 -21.15
C GLY A 354 -7.70 -25.54 -22.20
N GLY A 355 -8.76 -24.76 -22.40
CA GLY A 355 -9.87 -25.08 -23.31
C GLY A 355 -10.88 -26.12 -22.80
N LYS A 356 -10.69 -26.69 -21.61
CA LYS A 356 -11.55 -27.73 -21.02
C LYS A 356 -12.22 -27.23 -19.74
N ASP A 357 -13.29 -27.91 -19.33
CA ASP A 357 -13.89 -27.69 -18.01
C ASP A 357 -12.87 -28.03 -16.90
N ARG A 358 -12.94 -27.34 -15.76
CA ARG A 358 -11.98 -27.45 -14.64
C ARG A 358 -11.67 -28.93 -14.28
N LYS A 359 -12.69 -29.76 -14.08
CA LYS A 359 -12.52 -31.18 -13.73
C LYS A 359 -11.80 -32.02 -14.79
N LYS A 360 -11.82 -31.59 -16.06
CA LYS A 360 -11.25 -32.30 -17.21
C LYS A 360 -9.92 -31.72 -17.65
N SER A 361 -9.54 -30.53 -17.18
CA SER A 361 -8.33 -29.84 -17.60
C SER A 361 -7.06 -30.44 -17.01
N GLY A 362 -7.13 -30.99 -15.80
CA GLY A 362 -5.98 -31.43 -15.03
C GLY A 362 -5.15 -30.29 -14.45
N MET A 363 -5.50 -29.04 -14.74
CA MET A 363 -4.77 -27.85 -14.24
C MET A 363 -5.13 -27.57 -12.77
N THR A 364 -4.12 -27.30 -11.97
CA THR A 364 -4.24 -26.93 -10.57
C THR A 364 -4.29 -25.41 -10.43
N VAL A 365 -5.11 -24.93 -9.49
CA VAL A 365 -5.31 -23.49 -9.24
C VAL A 365 -5.05 -23.20 -7.77
N GLY A 366 -4.12 -22.29 -7.48
CA GLY A 366 -3.86 -21.79 -6.14
C GLY A 366 -4.40 -20.39 -5.96
N TYR A 367 -4.99 -20.09 -4.82
CA TYR A 367 -5.59 -18.79 -4.51
C TYR A 367 -5.03 -18.21 -3.22
N MET A 368 -4.53 -16.99 -3.30
CA MET A 368 -4.11 -16.18 -2.17
C MET A 368 -5.16 -15.08 -1.95
N PRO A 369 -5.92 -15.10 -0.86
CA PRO A 369 -6.92 -14.08 -0.55
C PRO A 369 -6.27 -12.77 -0.08
N GLN A 370 -7.04 -11.68 -0.14
CA GLN A 370 -6.63 -10.36 0.33
C GLN A 370 -6.24 -10.34 1.81
N ASP A 371 -6.97 -11.11 2.65
CA ASP A 371 -6.56 -11.39 4.04
C ASP A 371 -5.96 -12.80 4.13
N PRO A 372 -4.64 -12.91 4.22
CA PRO A 372 -3.96 -14.20 4.26
C PRO A 372 -4.12 -14.93 5.60
N GLN A 373 -4.63 -14.28 6.65
CA GLN A 373 -4.82 -14.87 7.98
C GLN A 373 -5.69 -16.14 7.92
N THR A 374 -6.66 -16.13 7.01
CA THR A 374 -7.57 -17.26 6.78
C THR A 374 -6.89 -18.53 6.24
N LEU A 375 -5.65 -18.42 5.76
CA LEU A 375 -4.89 -19.55 5.23
C LEU A 375 -4.11 -20.32 6.30
N PHE A 376 -3.93 -19.76 7.50
CA PHE A 376 -3.07 -20.32 8.54
C PHE A 376 -3.88 -21.07 9.59
N THR A 377 -3.50 -22.32 9.84
CA THR A 377 -4.16 -23.21 10.80
C THR A 377 -3.20 -23.77 11.84
N ALA A 378 -1.90 -23.78 11.55
CA ALA A 378 -0.87 -24.28 12.46
C ALA A 378 -0.40 -23.22 13.45
N ASN A 379 0.13 -23.65 14.59
CA ASN A 379 0.67 -22.78 15.63
C ASN A 379 2.13 -22.33 15.42
N LEU A 380 2.79 -22.83 14.38
CA LEU A 380 4.15 -22.45 13.98
C LEU A 380 4.20 -22.32 12.46
N LEU A 381 4.89 -21.28 11.98
CA LEU A 381 5.03 -21.05 10.55
C LEU A 381 5.74 -22.21 9.84
N ARG A 382 6.75 -22.80 10.46
CA ARG A 382 7.44 -24.01 9.95
C ARG A 382 6.48 -25.19 9.70
N LYS A 383 5.47 -25.37 10.55
CA LYS A 383 4.46 -26.43 10.38
C LYS A 383 3.45 -26.08 9.29
N GLU A 384 3.16 -24.80 9.14
CA GLU A 384 2.25 -24.30 8.10
C GLU A 384 2.87 -24.44 6.70
N LEU A 385 4.18 -24.23 6.59
CA LEU A 385 4.96 -24.30 5.35
C LEU A 385 5.64 -25.67 5.15
N ALA A 386 5.19 -26.72 5.84
CA ALA A 386 5.82 -28.04 5.75
C ALA A 386 5.86 -28.58 4.30
N GLY A 387 7.05 -29.00 3.85
CA GLY A 387 7.27 -29.54 2.50
C GLY A 387 8.74 -29.66 2.17
N GLU A 388 9.08 -30.45 1.14
CA GLU A 388 10.48 -30.69 0.74
C GLU A 388 11.22 -29.41 0.31
N ARG A 389 10.50 -28.39 -0.17
CA ARG A 389 11.07 -27.10 -0.63
C ARG A 389 10.89 -25.96 0.39
N LEU A 390 10.68 -26.28 1.68
CA LEU A 390 10.47 -25.27 2.73
C LEU A 390 11.57 -24.21 2.76
N GLU A 391 12.83 -24.64 2.81
CA GLU A 391 13.98 -23.72 2.94
C GLU A 391 14.11 -22.79 1.70
N GLU A 392 13.81 -23.30 0.51
CA GLU A 392 13.79 -22.52 -0.72
C GLU A 392 12.66 -21.47 -0.68
N ALA A 393 11.45 -21.88 -0.35
CA ALA A 393 10.31 -20.99 -0.26
C ALA A 393 10.51 -19.92 0.83
N ALA A 394 11.03 -20.32 2.00
CA ALA A 394 11.34 -19.41 3.10
C ALA A 394 12.41 -18.37 2.71
N ARG A 395 13.44 -18.79 1.98
CA ARG A 395 14.48 -17.89 1.47
C ARG A 395 13.92 -16.89 0.45
N LEU A 396 13.17 -17.38 -0.56
CA LEU A 396 12.55 -16.54 -1.58
C LEU A 396 11.59 -15.50 -1.01
N THR A 397 10.91 -15.85 0.08
CA THR A 397 9.95 -14.96 0.75
C THR A 397 10.53 -14.24 1.98
N ARG A 398 11.83 -14.39 2.24
CA ARG A 398 12.54 -13.77 3.39
C ARG A 398 11.89 -14.10 4.74
N LEU A 399 11.55 -15.36 4.97
CA LEU A 399 10.88 -15.86 6.18
C LEU A 399 11.77 -16.77 7.04
N THR A 400 13.01 -16.99 6.66
CA THR A 400 13.91 -17.98 7.30
C THR A 400 13.99 -17.78 8.83
N GLU A 401 14.11 -16.54 9.29
CA GLU A 401 14.21 -16.19 10.72
C GLU A 401 12.86 -16.20 11.45
N LEU A 402 11.76 -16.31 10.70
CA LEU A 402 10.40 -16.26 11.24
C LEU A 402 9.72 -17.62 11.34
N LEU A 403 10.39 -18.69 10.90
CA LEU A 403 9.80 -20.04 10.79
C LEU A 403 9.30 -20.61 12.12
N ASP A 404 9.86 -20.18 13.23
CA ASP A 404 9.50 -20.67 14.57
C ASP A 404 8.52 -19.71 15.30
N ARG A 405 8.01 -18.67 14.60
CA ARG A 405 6.96 -17.79 15.12
C ARG A 405 5.55 -18.34 14.85
N HIS A 406 4.62 -17.92 15.68
CA HIS A 406 3.20 -18.16 15.43
C HIS A 406 2.72 -17.28 14.25
N PRO A 407 1.93 -17.80 13.28
CA PRO A 407 1.46 -17.00 12.14
C PRO A 407 0.70 -15.73 12.50
N TYR A 408 0.01 -15.72 13.62
CA TYR A 408 -0.71 -14.51 14.11
C TYR A 408 0.20 -13.44 14.72
N ASP A 409 1.44 -13.78 15.09
CA ASP A 409 2.44 -12.83 15.60
C ASP A 409 3.19 -12.11 14.47
N LEU A 410 2.93 -12.50 13.23
CA LEU A 410 3.52 -11.88 12.05
C LEU A 410 2.87 -10.53 11.75
N SER A 411 3.67 -9.55 11.30
CA SER A 411 3.17 -8.31 10.72
C SER A 411 2.34 -8.57 9.46
N GLY A 412 1.57 -7.57 9.00
CA GLY A 412 0.75 -7.69 7.78
C GLY A 412 1.56 -8.12 6.56
N GLY A 413 2.73 -7.50 6.33
CA GLY A 413 3.63 -7.84 5.23
C GLY A 413 4.27 -9.22 5.38
N GLU A 414 4.64 -9.63 6.61
CA GLU A 414 5.16 -10.98 6.88
C GLU A 414 4.10 -12.06 6.64
N ARG A 415 2.83 -11.79 6.99
CA ARG A 415 1.71 -12.68 6.68
C ARG A 415 1.48 -12.85 5.18
N GLN A 416 1.57 -11.76 4.41
CA GLN A 416 1.49 -11.82 2.94
C GLN A 416 2.63 -12.67 2.36
N ARG A 417 3.86 -12.49 2.86
CA ARG A 417 5.02 -13.30 2.46
C ARG A 417 4.83 -14.79 2.79
N ALA A 418 4.27 -15.08 3.96
CA ALA A 418 3.98 -16.44 4.39
C ALA A 418 2.91 -17.12 3.51
N ALA A 419 1.86 -16.38 3.12
CA ALA A 419 0.86 -16.88 2.18
C ALA A 419 1.46 -17.16 0.80
N MET A 420 2.35 -16.28 0.31
CA MET A 420 3.07 -16.50 -0.95
C MET A 420 3.97 -17.74 -0.86
N ALA A 421 4.71 -17.92 0.25
CA ALA A 421 5.52 -19.15 0.47
C ALA A 421 4.67 -20.42 0.43
N LYS A 422 3.51 -20.40 1.09
CA LYS A 422 2.56 -21.52 1.08
C LYS A 422 2.09 -21.85 -0.34
N LEU A 423 1.81 -20.82 -1.13
CA LEU A 423 1.38 -20.99 -2.50
C LEU A 423 2.50 -21.51 -3.41
N LEU A 424 3.76 -21.05 -3.21
CA LEU A 424 4.94 -21.57 -3.92
C LEU A 424 5.20 -23.05 -3.63
N LEU A 425 4.96 -23.49 -2.40
CA LEU A 425 5.08 -24.90 -2.01
C LEU A 425 4.01 -25.78 -2.65
N ALA A 426 2.80 -25.26 -2.83
CA ALA A 426 1.71 -25.95 -3.52
C ALA A 426 1.93 -26.07 -5.02
N ASP A 427 2.75 -25.20 -5.61
CA ASP A 427 3.18 -25.14 -7.01
C ASP A 427 2.07 -25.32 -8.06
N PRO A 428 0.96 -24.59 -7.98
CA PRO A 428 -0.15 -24.72 -8.93
C PRO A 428 0.26 -24.33 -10.35
N ASP A 429 -0.58 -24.66 -11.34
CA ASP A 429 -0.40 -24.23 -12.73
C ASP A 429 -0.86 -22.79 -12.93
N ILE A 430 -1.89 -22.36 -12.18
CA ILE A 430 -2.42 -21.00 -12.18
C ILE A 430 -2.40 -20.44 -10.77
N TYR A 431 -1.70 -19.32 -10.59
CA TYR A 431 -1.64 -18.53 -9.36
C TYR A 431 -2.66 -17.41 -9.42
N LEU A 432 -3.58 -17.36 -8.47
CA LEU A 432 -4.55 -16.27 -8.30
C LEU A 432 -4.19 -15.48 -7.05
N LEU A 433 -3.83 -14.21 -7.21
CA LEU A 433 -3.30 -13.38 -6.14
C LEU A 433 -4.18 -12.13 -5.93
N ASP A 434 -4.80 -12.03 -4.77
CA ASP A 434 -5.68 -10.91 -4.42
C ASP A 434 -4.92 -9.90 -3.57
N GLU A 435 -4.54 -8.75 -4.16
CA GLU A 435 -3.76 -7.67 -3.56
C GLU A 435 -2.42 -8.15 -2.92
N PRO A 436 -1.55 -8.86 -3.66
CA PRO A 436 -0.34 -9.45 -3.09
C PRO A 436 0.68 -8.44 -2.56
N THR A 437 0.62 -7.18 -3.01
CA THR A 437 1.56 -6.12 -2.61
C THR A 437 1.13 -5.34 -1.37
N LYS A 438 -0.04 -5.67 -0.79
CA LYS A 438 -0.59 -4.95 0.36
C LYS A 438 0.31 -5.06 1.59
N GLY A 439 0.68 -3.91 2.18
CA GLY A 439 1.54 -3.85 3.36
C GLY A 439 2.98 -4.30 3.12
N MET A 440 3.43 -4.39 1.86
CA MET A 440 4.79 -4.75 1.49
C MET A 440 5.63 -3.51 1.22
N ASP A 441 6.89 -3.54 1.68
CA ASP A 441 7.87 -2.53 1.33
C ASP A 441 8.37 -2.68 -0.12
N CYS A 442 9.07 -1.66 -0.60
CA CYS A 442 9.54 -1.60 -1.99
C CYS A 442 10.54 -2.72 -2.34
N GLU A 443 11.36 -3.16 -1.38
CA GLU A 443 12.32 -4.25 -1.61
C GLU A 443 11.63 -5.60 -1.82
N PHE A 444 10.57 -5.86 -1.04
CA PHE A 444 9.84 -7.12 -1.22
C PHE A 444 8.95 -7.09 -2.46
N LYS A 445 8.42 -5.95 -2.87
CA LYS A 445 7.74 -5.80 -4.16
C LYS A 445 8.65 -6.15 -5.34
N GLN A 446 9.92 -5.74 -5.27
CA GLN A 446 10.91 -6.16 -6.27
C GLN A 446 11.13 -7.67 -6.26
N CYS A 447 11.33 -8.27 -5.08
CA CYS A 447 11.46 -9.71 -4.93
C CYS A 447 10.22 -10.47 -5.46
N LEU A 448 9.01 -9.95 -5.22
CA LEU A 448 7.77 -10.53 -5.74
C LEU A 448 7.71 -10.48 -7.28
N ALA A 449 8.19 -9.40 -7.90
CA ALA A 449 8.31 -9.34 -9.36
C ALA A 449 9.28 -10.40 -9.91
N GLU A 450 10.43 -10.60 -9.25
CA GLU A 450 11.40 -11.66 -9.59
C GLU A 450 10.79 -13.07 -9.42
N ILE A 451 9.96 -13.28 -8.39
CA ILE A 451 9.19 -14.52 -8.21
C ILE A 451 8.23 -14.71 -9.40
N PHE A 452 7.52 -13.68 -9.84
CA PHE A 452 6.62 -13.77 -11.00
C PHE A 452 7.38 -14.15 -12.29
N ASP A 453 8.55 -13.53 -12.53
CA ASP A 453 9.40 -13.88 -13.67
C ASP A 453 9.88 -15.33 -13.60
N SER A 454 10.26 -15.81 -12.43
CA SER A 454 10.62 -17.22 -12.21
C SER A 454 9.45 -18.18 -12.46
N LEU A 455 8.24 -17.84 -12.03
CA LEU A 455 7.04 -18.63 -12.29
C LEU A 455 6.72 -18.69 -13.79
N LYS A 456 6.82 -17.54 -14.46
CA LYS A 456 6.61 -17.44 -15.91
C LYS A 456 7.62 -18.29 -16.71
N THR A 457 8.91 -18.26 -16.36
CA THR A 457 9.93 -19.12 -17.01
C THR A 457 9.68 -20.60 -16.82
N ARG A 458 8.96 -20.99 -15.75
CA ARG A 458 8.51 -22.37 -15.50
C ARG A 458 7.17 -22.70 -16.17
N GLY A 459 6.65 -21.82 -17.02
CA GLY A 459 5.37 -21.99 -17.73
C GLY A 459 4.13 -21.81 -16.85
N LYS A 460 4.27 -21.27 -15.63
CA LYS A 460 3.14 -21.00 -14.73
C LYS A 460 2.43 -19.72 -15.12
N THR A 461 1.12 -19.69 -14.96
CA THR A 461 0.31 -18.49 -15.23
C THR A 461 -0.01 -17.79 -13.92
N VAL A 462 0.19 -16.48 -13.88
CA VAL A 462 -0.11 -15.64 -12.70
C VAL A 462 -1.23 -14.67 -13.06
N ILE A 463 -2.28 -14.64 -12.26
CA ILE A 463 -3.37 -13.65 -12.37
C ILE A 463 -3.41 -12.91 -11.06
N THR A 464 -3.07 -11.64 -11.09
CA THR A 464 -3.07 -10.79 -9.90
C THR A 464 -4.11 -9.67 -10.02
N VAL A 465 -4.72 -9.36 -8.90
CA VAL A 465 -5.52 -8.15 -8.71
C VAL A 465 -4.72 -7.21 -7.85
N SER A 466 -4.51 -5.99 -8.30
CA SER A 466 -3.76 -5.00 -7.53
C SER A 466 -4.19 -3.56 -7.84
N HIS A 467 -4.02 -2.69 -6.84
CA HIS A 467 -4.09 -1.24 -6.99
C HIS A 467 -2.72 -0.60 -7.21
N ASP A 468 -1.64 -1.38 -7.09
CA ASP A 468 -0.27 -0.91 -7.24
C ASP A 468 0.10 -0.84 -8.72
N VAL A 469 -0.15 0.32 -9.33
CA VAL A 469 0.09 0.60 -10.75
C VAL A 469 1.57 0.42 -11.11
N GLU A 470 2.48 0.89 -10.26
CA GLU A 470 3.93 0.80 -10.48
C GLU A 470 4.40 -0.66 -10.45
N PHE A 471 3.88 -1.45 -9.52
CA PHE A 471 4.15 -2.88 -9.46
C PHE A 471 3.60 -3.61 -10.69
N CYS A 472 2.35 -3.35 -11.08
CA CYS A 472 1.74 -3.98 -12.25
C CYS A 472 2.49 -3.63 -13.55
N ALA A 473 2.95 -2.38 -13.71
CA ALA A 473 3.71 -1.96 -14.88
C ALA A 473 5.07 -2.67 -14.99
N ARG A 474 5.68 -3.04 -13.87
CA ARG A 474 6.97 -3.72 -13.81
C ARG A 474 6.87 -5.25 -13.98
N SER A 475 5.79 -5.85 -13.44
CA SER A 475 5.71 -7.30 -13.27
C SER A 475 4.74 -8.03 -14.21
N SER A 476 3.93 -7.30 -14.98
CA SER A 476 2.90 -7.89 -15.83
C SER A 476 3.28 -7.92 -17.30
N ASP A 477 2.79 -8.94 -18.02
CA ASP A 477 2.83 -8.99 -19.48
C ASP A 477 1.57 -8.36 -20.08
N ILE A 478 0.42 -8.55 -19.40
CA ILE A 478 -0.91 -8.09 -19.83
C ILE A 478 -1.58 -7.38 -18.66
N CYS A 479 -2.30 -6.31 -18.97
CA CYS A 479 -3.16 -5.62 -18.03
C CYS A 479 -4.60 -5.57 -18.52
N ALA A 480 -5.55 -5.75 -17.60
CA ALA A 480 -6.99 -5.65 -17.86
C ALA A 480 -7.63 -4.64 -16.92
N MET A 481 -8.54 -3.83 -17.43
CA MET A 481 -9.34 -2.90 -16.63
C MET A 481 -10.70 -3.52 -16.34
N LEU A 482 -10.99 -3.76 -15.06
CA LEU A 482 -12.30 -4.18 -14.58
C LEU A 482 -13.11 -2.96 -14.15
N PHE A 483 -14.26 -2.76 -14.77
CA PHE A 483 -15.17 -1.66 -14.48
C PHE A 483 -16.62 -2.15 -14.58
N ASP A 484 -17.44 -1.81 -13.60
CA ASP A 484 -18.87 -2.17 -13.52
C ASP A 484 -19.15 -3.67 -13.80
N GLY A 485 -18.33 -4.54 -13.18
CA GLY A 485 -18.44 -5.99 -13.29
C GLY A 485 -18.02 -6.60 -14.64
N GLY A 486 -17.55 -5.79 -15.60
CA GLY A 486 -17.08 -6.22 -16.92
C GLY A 486 -15.63 -5.81 -17.20
N ILE A 487 -15.03 -6.41 -18.22
CA ILE A 487 -13.70 -6.00 -18.70
C ILE A 487 -13.85 -4.86 -19.69
N ALA A 488 -13.41 -3.67 -19.31
CA ALA A 488 -13.45 -2.47 -20.15
C ALA A 488 -12.35 -2.47 -21.23
N GLY A 489 -11.23 -3.13 -20.99
CA GLY A 489 -10.12 -3.24 -21.96
C GLY A 489 -9.05 -4.19 -21.48
N VAL A 490 -8.35 -4.81 -22.43
CA VAL A 490 -7.18 -5.67 -22.21
C VAL A 490 -6.11 -5.27 -23.22
N ALA A 491 -4.89 -5.10 -22.76
CA ALA A 491 -3.74 -4.79 -23.63
C ALA A 491 -2.46 -5.34 -23.01
N ASP A 492 -1.41 -5.44 -23.80
CA ASP A 492 -0.06 -5.57 -23.24
C ASP A 492 0.24 -4.41 -22.28
N THR A 493 1.12 -4.64 -21.34
CA THR A 493 1.37 -3.71 -20.23
C THR A 493 1.79 -2.31 -20.71
N ARG A 494 2.65 -2.22 -21.74
CA ARG A 494 3.10 -0.91 -22.27
C ARG A 494 1.95 -0.14 -22.93
N SER A 495 1.20 -0.80 -23.81
CA SER A 495 0.03 -0.19 -24.47
C SER A 495 -1.05 0.19 -23.47
N PHE A 496 -1.27 -0.63 -22.45
CA PHE A 496 -2.24 -0.35 -21.41
C PHE A 496 -1.90 0.94 -20.65
N PHE A 497 -0.69 1.04 -20.10
CA PHE A 497 -0.32 2.20 -19.27
C PHE A 497 -0.01 3.45 -20.09
N SER A 498 0.53 3.34 -21.31
CA SER A 498 0.75 4.50 -22.17
C SER A 498 -0.55 5.07 -22.75
N GLY A 499 -1.56 4.23 -22.96
CA GLY A 499 -2.88 4.61 -23.44
C GLY A 499 -3.78 5.26 -22.39
N ASN A 500 -3.50 5.05 -21.09
CA ASN A 500 -4.29 5.61 -20.00
C ASN A 500 -3.74 6.94 -19.50
N TYR A 501 -4.62 7.83 -19.01
CA TYR A 501 -4.24 9.14 -18.47
C TYR A 501 -4.14 9.16 -16.96
N PHE A 502 -5.01 8.46 -16.26
CA PHE A 502 -5.11 8.43 -14.81
C PHE A 502 -4.59 7.11 -14.22
N TYR A 503 -5.01 5.98 -14.78
CA TYR A 503 -4.49 4.66 -14.41
C TYR A 503 -3.18 4.38 -15.15
N THR A 504 -2.15 5.15 -14.82
CA THR A 504 -0.81 5.00 -15.40
C THR A 504 0.27 5.35 -14.39
N THR A 505 1.52 4.96 -14.68
CA THR A 505 2.68 5.17 -13.80
C THR A 505 3.10 6.64 -13.72
N ALA A 506 3.82 6.99 -12.67
CA ALA A 506 4.44 8.30 -12.55
C ALA A 506 5.49 8.53 -13.66
N ALA A 507 6.24 7.48 -14.02
CA ALA A 507 7.20 7.50 -15.13
C ALA A 507 6.52 7.87 -16.47
N ASN A 508 5.37 7.26 -16.78
CA ASN A 508 4.61 7.63 -17.97
C ASN A 508 4.07 9.07 -17.90
N ARG A 509 3.48 9.47 -16.77
CA ARG A 509 2.92 10.82 -16.61
C ARG A 509 3.98 11.91 -16.83
N LEU A 510 5.20 11.73 -16.33
CA LEU A 510 6.27 12.73 -16.48
C LEU A 510 6.93 12.74 -17.86
N SER A 511 6.98 11.59 -18.55
CA SER A 511 7.74 11.43 -19.80
C SER A 511 6.90 11.52 -21.08
N ARG A 512 5.59 11.32 -21.03
CA ARG A 512 4.68 11.16 -22.17
C ARG A 512 4.67 12.31 -23.19
N GLN A 513 5.11 13.52 -22.81
CA GLN A 513 5.22 14.65 -23.73
C GLN A 513 6.50 14.60 -24.55
N VAL A 514 7.53 13.89 -24.07
CA VAL A 514 8.86 13.78 -24.70
C VAL A 514 9.05 12.40 -25.30
N PHE A 515 8.69 11.35 -24.56
CA PHE A 515 8.88 9.95 -24.94
C PHE A 515 7.55 9.21 -25.04
N LYS A 516 7.52 8.17 -25.89
CA LYS A 516 6.36 7.28 -26.06
C LYS A 516 6.65 5.91 -25.46
N ASN A 517 5.61 5.23 -24.98
CA ASN A 517 5.65 3.88 -24.42
C ASN A 517 6.58 3.68 -23.21
N CYS A 518 7.00 4.76 -22.56
CA CYS A 518 7.72 4.68 -21.29
C CYS A 518 6.72 4.43 -20.18
N VAL A 519 6.85 3.32 -19.49
CA VAL A 519 5.96 2.95 -18.39
C VAL A 519 6.70 2.67 -17.09
N THR A 520 8.03 2.50 -17.14
CA THR A 520 8.87 2.30 -15.97
C THR A 520 9.95 3.39 -15.87
N ASP A 521 10.53 3.55 -14.67
CA ASP A 521 11.66 4.46 -14.45
C ASP A 521 12.85 4.10 -15.36
N ALA A 522 13.10 2.78 -15.52
CA ALA A 522 14.17 2.27 -16.36
C ALA A 522 14.02 2.73 -17.82
N ASP A 523 12.78 2.70 -18.34
CA ASP A 523 12.50 3.16 -19.70
C ASP A 523 12.89 4.63 -19.90
N VAL A 524 12.52 5.49 -18.94
CA VAL A 524 12.82 6.92 -19.02
C VAL A 524 14.32 7.17 -18.88
N ILE A 525 14.99 6.47 -17.95
CA ILE A 525 16.44 6.59 -17.74
C ILE A 525 17.22 6.14 -18.98
N GLU A 526 16.81 5.03 -19.59
CA GLU A 526 17.43 4.49 -20.81
C GLU A 526 17.36 5.51 -21.95
N LEU A 527 16.14 5.99 -22.29
CA LEU A 527 15.96 6.99 -23.35
C LEU A 527 16.66 8.32 -23.06
N CYS A 528 16.71 8.76 -21.81
CA CYS A 528 17.49 9.93 -21.45
C CYS A 528 18.97 9.74 -21.74
N ARG A 529 19.57 8.60 -21.33
CA ARG A 529 20.98 8.29 -21.55
C ARG A 529 21.33 8.22 -23.04
N GLU A 530 20.50 7.57 -23.85
CA GLU A 530 20.67 7.47 -25.28
C GLU A 530 20.63 8.83 -26.00
N ASN A 531 19.73 9.72 -25.55
CA ASN A 531 19.61 11.06 -26.12
C ASN A 531 20.66 12.06 -25.60
N MET A 532 21.26 11.83 -24.44
CA MET A 532 22.32 12.67 -23.85
C MET A 532 23.73 12.24 -24.27
N SER A 533 23.90 10.96 -24.63
CA SER A 533 25.21 10.42 -25.05
C SER A 533 25.58 10.73 -26.54
N ASN A 534 24.64 11.27 -27.28
CA ASN A 534 24.73 11.65 -28.71
C ASN A 534 24.63 13.18 -28.90
#